data_5dd13ad2060498c983bb857ab3982a31
#
_entry.id   5dd13ad2060498c983bb857ab3982a31
#
_cell.length_a   1.000
_cell.length_b   1.000
_cell.length_c   1.000
_cell.angle_alpha   90.00
_cell.angle_beta   90.00
_cell.angle_gamma   90.00
#
_symmetry.space_group_name_H-M   'P 1'
#
loop_
_entity.id
_entity.type
_entity.pdbx_description
1 polymer ?
#
loop_
_entity_poly.entity_id
_entity_poly.type
_entity_poly.pdbx_seq_one_letter_code
_entity_poly.pdbx_strand_id
1 'polypeptide(L)'
;MTHRIAYYRVSTHDQSIEAQREALGGSFDEEFIDEGVSGGVLAADRPGFGKLLAHARRGDAVHVYSIDRLGRDALDVQSTVKHLLDKGVTVDVRGLGPISGDAGKIIVAVLAQMAEIERNRIRERCEAGRAAARASLAAIGKTHRGKASLGRPMAADASEVVSWRKERKASIRQTAEHFGISVMSVKRYCADALAA
;
A
#
# COMPACT_ATOMS: atom_id res chain seq x y z
N MET A 1 4.85 -31.20 19.27
CA MET A 1 5.54 -30.11 20.01
C MET A 1 5.19 -28.82 19.32
N THR A 2 4.87 -27.76 20.03
CA THR A 2 4.61 -26.43 19.48
C THR A 2 5.95 -25.79 19.14
N HIS A 3 6.23 -25.52 17.86
CA HIS A 3 7.41 -24.77 17.44
C HIS A 3 7.20 -23.28 17.76
N ARG A 4 8.19 -22.68 18.39
CA ARG A 4 8.25 -21.27 18.73
C ARG A 4 9.05 -20.52 17.67
N ILE A 5 8.39 -19.71 16.88
CA ILE A 5 8.98 -18.95 15.79
C ILE A 5 9.01 -17.48 16.18
N ALA A 6 10.17 -16.81 16.08
CA ALA A 6 10.25 -15.37 16.28
C ALA A 6 10.36 -14.64 14.95
N TYR A 7 9.76 -13.45 14.91
CA TYR A 7 9.93 -12.53 13.79
C TYR A 7 10.39 -11.15 14.26
N TYR A 8 11.43 -10.66 13.63
CA TYR A 8 12.02 -9.36 13.90
C TYR A 8 12.06 -8.51 12.64
N ARG A 9 11.77 -7.21 12.79
CA ARG A 9 11.90 -6.24 11.70
C ARG A 9 12.47 -4.93 12.23
N VAL A 10 13.47 -4.41 11.54
CA VAL A 10 14.04 -3.08 11.75
C VAL A 10 14.11 -2.34 10.42
N SER A 11 13.71 -1.05 10.42
CA SER A 11 13.74 -0.20 9.23
C SER A 11 15.03 0.62 9.11
N THR A 12 15.73 0.83 10.22
CA THR A 12 16.98 1.59 10.31
C THR A 12 17.92 0.93 11.29
N HIS A 13 19.21 1.25 11.21
CA HIS A 13 20.23 0.73 12.13
C HIS A 13 20.05 1.13 13.60
N ASP A 14 19.20 2.15 13.89
CA ASP A 14 18.99 2.64 15.28
C ASP A 14 18.07 1.75 16.11
N GLN A 15 17.35 0.80 15.50
CA GLN A 15 16.55 -0.21 16.21
C GLN A 15 17.27 -1.55 16.11
N SER A 16 17.71 -2.09 17.24
CA SER A 16 18.43 -3.36 17.21
C SER A 16 17.49 -4.56 17.25
N ILE A 17 17.80 -5.56 16.47
CA ILE A 17 17.15 -6.87 16.50
C ILE A 17 17.38 -7.52 17.87
N GLU A 18 18.56 -7.31 18.45
CA GLU A 18 18.94 -7.78 19.77
C GLU A 18 18.01 -7.27 20.86
N ALA A 19 17.64 -5.97 20.80
CA ALA A 19 16.69 -5.39 21.75
C ALA A 19 15.28 -6.04 21.64
N GLN A 20 14.84 -6.36 20.41
CA GLN A 20 13.58 -7.09 20.21
C GLN A 20 13.69 -8.55 20.71
N ARG A 21 14.82 -9.20 20.46
CA ARG A 21 15.09 -10.56 20.92
C ARG A 21 15.10 -10.64 22.45
N GLU A 22 15.82 -9.73 23.10
CA GLU A 22 15.86 -9.60 24.55
C GLU A 22 14.46 -9.34 25.13
N ALA A 23 13.72 -8.43 24.49
CA ALA A 23 12.37 -8.05 24.93
C ALA A 23 11.33 -9.18 24.79
N LEU A 24 11.45 -10.05 23.78
CA LEU A 24 10.62 -11.23 23.62
C LEU A 24 10.99 -12.31 24.63
N GLY A 25 12.26 -12.42 24.99
CA GLY A 25 12.77 -13.39 25.96
C GLY A 25 12.61 -14.85 25.53
N GLY A 26 13.33 -15.74 26.19
CA GLY A 26 13.26 -17.18 25.92
C GLY A 26 14.05 -17.63 24.68
N SER A 27 13.89 -18.91 24.35
CA SER A 27 14.48 -19.52 23.15
C SER A 27 13.42 -19.75 22.08
N PHE A 28 13.78 -19.57 20.84
CA PHE A 28 12.95 -19.83 19.66
C PHE A 28 13.60 -20.95 18.83
N ASP A 29 12.77 -21.81 18.25
CA ASP A 29 13.24 -22.89 17.39
C ASP A 29 13.70 -22.35 16.02
N GLU A 30 13.03 -21.27 15.56
CA GLU A 30 13.34 -20.60 14.31
C GLU A 30 13.18 -19.08 14.46
N GLU A 31 14.04 -18.32 13.79
CA GLU A 31 13.99 -16.87 13.76
C GLU A 31 13.99 -16.36 12.30
N PHE A 32 13.05 -15.47 12.00
CA PHE A 32 12.97 -14.79 10.70
C PHE A 32 13.19 -13.30 10.90
N ILE A 33 14.01 -12.71 10.02
CA ILE A 33 14.51 -11.35 10.18
C ILE A 33 14.35 -10.59 8.87
N ASP A 34 13.84 -9.36 8.98
CA ASP A 34 13.85 -8.36 7.92
C ASP A 34 14.59 -7.12 8.41
N GLU A 35 15.86 -7.00 8.03
CA GLU A 35 16.72 -5.87 8.35
C GLU A 35 16.72 -4.86 7.20
N GLY A 36 16.62 -3.56 7.54
CA GLY A 36 16.54 -2.49 6.54
C GLY A 36 15.23 -2.44 5.75
N VAL A 37 14.22 -3.21 6.17
CA VAL A 37 12.92 -3.25 5.47
C VAL A 37 11.94 -2.28 6.11
N SER A 38 11.48 -1.30 5.31
CA SER A 38 10.48 -0.32 5.75
C SER A 38 9.17 -0.96 6.22
N GLY A 39 8.58 -0.41 7.29
CA GLY A 39 7.23 -0.79 7.72
C GLY A 39 6.15 -0.56 6.67
N GLY A 40 6.39 0.29 5.66
CA GLY A 40 5.46 0.53 4.55
C GLY A 40 5.38 -0.59 3.50
N VAL A 41 6.25 -1.62 3.57
CA VAL A 41 6.17 -2.81 2.71
C VAL A 41 5.12 -3.77 3.27
N LEU A 42 4.27 -4.36 2.41
CA LEU A 42 3.33 -5.41 2.81
C LEU A 42 4.07 -6.56 3.51
N ALA A 43 3.46 -7.13 4.55
CA ALA A 43 4.10 -8.22 5.30
C ALA A 43 4.51 -9.39 4.40
N ALA A 44 3.63 -9.83 3.50
CA ALA A 44 3.89 -10.93 2.59
C ALA A 44 5.03 -10.66 1.59
N ASP A 45 5.29 -9.39 1.26
CA ASP A 45 6.35 -8.98 0.31
C ASP A 45 7.71 -8.78 1.00
N ARG A 46 7.77 -8.88 2.33
CA ARG A 46 9.02 -8.83 3.08
C ARG A 46 9.73 -10.19 2.99
N PRO A 47 11.02 -10.24 2.61
CA PRO A 47 11.71 -11.51 2.35
C PRO A 47 11.73 -12.47 3.54
N GLY A 48 11.99 -11.97 4.76
CA GLY A 48 11.98 -12.76 5.99
C GLY A 48 10.57 -13.21 6.38
N PHE A 49 9.61 -12.29 6.34
CA PHE A 49 8.22 -12.59 6.69
C PHE A 49 7.56 -13.56 5.69
N GLY A 50 7.83 -13.41 4.39
CA GLY A 50 7.37 -14.35 3.37
C GLY A 50 7.87 -15.78 3.61
N LYS A 51 9.15 -15.93 4.02
CA LYS A 51 9.69 -17.23 4.44
C LYS A 51 8.98 -17.77 5.68
N LEU A 52 8.72 -16.92 6.69
CA LEU A 52 7.95 -17.29 7.87
C LEU A 52 6.56 -17.82 7.50
N LEU A 53 5.82 -17.10 6.63
CA LEU A 53 4.50 -17.54 6.18
C LEU A 53 4.52 -18.88 5.46
N ALA A 54 5.57 -19.17 4.70
CA ALA A 54 5.76 -20.45 4.03
C ALA A 54 6.15 -21.56 5.03
N HIS A 55 6.94 -21.23 6.06
CA HIS A 55 7.46 -22.17 7.05
C HIS A 55 6.40 -22.57 8.10
N ALA A 56 5.65 -21.61 8.62
CA ALA A 56 4.73 -21.79 9.74
C ALA A 56 3.63 -22.84 9.45
N ARG A 57 3.41 -23.75 10.38
CA ARG A 57 2.50 -24.89 10.29
C ARG A 57 1.50 -24.87 11.42
N ARG A 58 0.45 -25.67 11.28
CA ARG A 58 -0.57 -25.86 12.31
C ARG A 58 0.07 -26.30 13.62
N GLY A 59 -0.26 -25.58 14.69
CA GLY A 59 0.25 -25.83 16.05
C GLY A 59 1.48 -25.00 16.40
N ASP A 60 2.09 -24.28 15.45
CA ASP A 60 3.21 -23.38 15.74
C ASP A 60 2.73 -22.09 16.41
N ALA A 61 3.66 -21.40 17.07
CA ALA A 61 3.44 -20.10 17.67
C ALA A 61 4.43 -19.07 17.12
N VAL A 62 3.91 -18.03 16.49
CA VAL A 62 4.68 -16.91 15.95
C VAL A 62 4.71 -15.78 16.97
N HIS A 63 5.90 -15.44 17.44
CA HIS A 63 6.15 -14.40 18.44
C HIS A 63 6.65 -13.12 17.75
N VAL A 64 6.03 -11.99 18.08
CA VAL A 64 6.43 -10.67 17.56
C VAL A 64 6.51 -9.64 18.69
N TYR A 65 7.44 -8.71 18.55
CA TYR A 65 7.63 -7.63 19.51
C TYR A 65 6.41 -6.71 19.64
N SER A 66 5.76 -6.40 18.50
CA SER A 66 4.59 -5.52 18.46
C SER A 66 3.75 -5.81 17.21
N ILE A 67 2.47 -5.39 17.25
CA ILE A 67 1.49 -5.72 16.21
C ILE A 67 1.84 -5.08 14.85
N ASP A 68 2.55 -3.94 14.84
CA ASP A 68 3.04 -3.27 13.63
C ASP A 68 4.15 -4.04 12.89
N ARG A 69 4.67 -5.11 13.48
CA ARG A 69 5.56 -6.05 12.80
C ARG A 69 4.80 -6.91 11.79
N LEU A 70 3.51 -7.18 12.04
CA LEU A 70 2.66 -8.08 11.27
C LEU A 70 2.08 -7.46 9.99
N GLY A 71 2.26 -6.15 9.75
CA GLY A 71 1.77 -5.51 8.55
C GLY A 71 2.22 -4.05 8.41
N ARG A 72 1.93 -3.45 7.28
CA ARG A 72 2.21 -2.01 7.00
C ARG A 72 1.10 -1.08 7.48
N ASP A 73 -0.11 -1.59 7.56
CA ASP A 73 -1.32 -0.89 7.99
C ASP A 73 -2.30 -1.88 8.64
N ALA A 74 -3.39 -1.39 9.19
CA ALA A 74 -4.36 -2.21 9.91
C ALA A 74 -4.98 -3.32 9.04
N LEU A 75 -5.14 -3.10 7.74
CA LEU A 75 -5.65 -4.11 6.80
C LEU A 75 -4.66 -5.25 6.58
N ASP A 76 -3.40 -4.90 6.38
CA ASP A 76 -2.34 -5.87 6.17
C ASP A 76 -2.12 -6.71 7.45
N VAL A 77 -2.12 -6.06 8.63
CA VAL A 77 -2.08 -6.76 9.93
C VAL A 77 -3.26 -7.73 10.08
N GLN A 78 -4.48 -7.26 9.79
CA GLN A 78 -5.69 -8.10 9.85
C GLN A 78 -5.58 -9.31 8.94
N SER A 79 -5.18 -9.09 7.68
CA SER A 79 -5.02 -10.14 6.68
C SER A 79 -3.99 -11.18 7.11
N THR A 80 -2.85 -10.70 7.62
CA THR A 80 -1.74 -11.53 8.09
C THR A 80 -2.14 -12.36 9.30
N VAL A 81 -2.73 -11.74 10.32
CA VAL A 81 -3.19 -12.44 11.55
C VAL A 81 -4.25 -13.47 11.18
N LYS A 82 -5.23 -13.09 10.35
CA LYS A 82 -6.26 -14.03 9.87
C LYS A 82 -5.63 -15.21 9.15
N HIS A 83 -4.69 -14.97 8.24
CA HIS A 83 -4.01 -16.03 7.49
C HIS A 83 -3.28 -17.02 8.41
N LEU A 84 -2.56 -16.54 9.43
CA LEU A 84 -1.88 -17.39 10.41
C LEU A 84 -2.88 -18.20 11.25
N LEU A 85 -3.95 -17.56 11.73
CA LEU A 85 -5.00 -18.25 12.48
C LEU A 85 -5.73 -19.31 11.65
N ASP A 86 -6.04 -19.03 10.37
CA ASP A 86 -6.66 -19.99 9.45
C ASP A 86 -5.75 -21.21 9.19
N LYS A 87 -4.43 -21.03 9.24
CA LYS A 87 -3.44 -22.12 9.24
C LYS A 87 -3.38 -22.89 10.56
N GLY A 88 -4.04 -22.42 11.61
CA GLY A 88 -3.95 -22.98 12.96
C GLY A 88 -2.67 -22.61 13.70
N VAL A 89 -2.04 -21.50 13.32
CA VAL A 89 -0.86 -20.92 13.99
C VAL A 89 -1.34 -19.92 15.02
N THR A 90 -0.75 -19.97 16.22
CA THR A 90 -0.96 -18.95 17.25
C THR A 90 -0.07 -17.74 16.97
N VAL A 91 -0.58 -16.52 17.12
CA VAL A 91 0.22 -15.30 17.04
C VAL A 91 0.37 -14.74 18.45
N ASP A 92 1.58 -14.64 18.95
CA ASP A 92 1.89 -14.08 20.26
C ASP A 92 2.54 -12.71 20.10
N VAL A 93 1.82 -11.68 20.56
CA VAL A 93 2.29 -10.29 20.49
C VAL A 93 2.68 -9.86 21.90
N ARG A 94 3.92 -9.41 22.07
CA ARG A 94 4.42 -8.94 23.36
C ARG A 94 3.50 -7.87 23.96
N GLY A 95 3.11 -8.08 25.21
CA GLY A 95 2.20 -7.17 25.93
C GLY A 95 0.72 -7.37 25.64
N LEU A 96 0.36 -8.05 24.54
CA LEU A 96 -1.03 -8.42 24.23
C LEU A 96 -1.30 -9.90 24.54
N GLY A 97 -0.26 -10.75 24.42
CA GLY A 97 -0.35 -12.19 24.63
C GLY A 97 -0.81 -12.97 23.39
N PRO A 98 -1.10 -14.28 23.55
CA PRO A 98 -1.40 -15.17 22.45
C PRO A 98 -2.77 -14.90 21.85
N ILE A 99 -2.78 -14.70 20.54
CA ILE A 99 -3.97 -14.52 19.69
C ILE A 99 -4.26 -15.88 19.05
N SER A 100 -5.28 -16.58 19.55
CA SER A 100 -5.71 -17.88 19.03
C SER A 100 -7.18 -18.12 19.32
N GLY A 101 -7.79 -19.13 18.70
CA GLY A 101 -9.17 -19.53 18.96
C GLY A 101 -10.19 -18.38 18.82
N ASP A 102 -11.18 -18.34 19.70
CA ASP A 102 -12.26 -17.33 19.65
C ASP A 102 -11.80 -15.94 20.07
N ALA A 103 -10.85 -15.82 21.00
CA ALA A 103 -10.23 -14.54 21.35
C ALA A 103 -9.52 -13.93 20.13
N GLY A 104 -8.85 -14.75 19.32
CA GLY A 104 -8.25 -14.33 18.06
C GLY A 104 -9.26 -13.76 17.06
N LYS A 105 -10.43 -14.36 16.95
CA LYS A 105 -11.52 -13.85 16.08
C LYS A 105 -11.98 -12.47 16.52
N ILE A 106 -12.11 -12.22 17.82
CA ILE A 106 -12.49 -10.90 18.34
C ILE A 106 -11.42 -9.86 18.00
N ILE A 107 -10.14 -10.17 18.18
CA ILE A 107 -9.03 -9.27 17.86
C ILE A 107 -9.02 -8.96 16.36
N VAL A 108 -9.19 -9.96 15.49
CA VAL A 108 -9.28 -9.77 14.05
C VAL A 108 -10.48 -8.88 13.69
N ALA A 109 -11.63 -9.04 14.34
CA ALA A 109 -12.79 -8.20 14.11
C ALA A 109 -12.54 -6.73 14.51
N VAL A 110 -11.88 -6.49 15.65
CA VAL A 110 -11.50 -5.13 16.08
C VAL A 110 -10.51 -4.51 15.09
N LEU A 111 -9.51 -5.25 14.65
CA LEU A 111 -8.55 -4.78 13.64
C LEU A 111 -9.25 -4.45 12.30
N ALA A 112 -10.26 -5.24 11.91
CA ALA A 112 -11.08 -4.98 10.73
C ALA A 112 -11.82 -3.62 10.84
N GLN A 113 -12.43 -3.36 11.99
CA GLN A 113 -13.12 -2.09 12.23
C GLN A 113 -12.16 -0.89 12.23
N MET A 114 -11.00 -1.02 12.85
CA MET A 114 -9.97 0.01 12.82
C MET A 114 -9.50 0.30 11.39
N ALA A 115 -9.28 -0.74 10.58
CA ALA A 115 -8.90 -0.61 9.19
C ALA A 115 -9.97 0.06 8.33
N GLU A 116 -11.25 -0.18 8.62
CA GLU A 116 -12.37 0.47 7.94
C GLU A 116 -12.47 1.96 8.31
N ILE A 117 -12.32 2.29 9.58
CA ILE A 117 -12.29 3.67 10.07
C ILE A 117 -11.15 4.44 9.38
N GLU A 118 -9.96 3.86 9.29
CA GLU A 118 -8.82 4.51 8.65
C GLU A 118 -9.04 4.72 7.15
N ARG A 119 -9.61 3.74 6.43
CA ARG A 119 -10.02 3.90 5.03
C ARG A 119 -11.02 5.03 4.84
N ASN A 120 -12.02 5.13 5.71
CA ASN A 120 -13.02 6.18 5.62
C ASN A 120 -12.40 7.57 5.86
N ARG A 121 -11.51 7.71 6.84
CA ARG A 121 -10.74 8.94 7.07
C ARG A 121 -9.89 9.35 5.86
N ILE A 122 -9.27 8.39 5.18
CA ILE A 122 -8.50 8.66 3.96
C ILE A 122 -9.42 9.13 2.83
N ARG A 123 -10.58 8.48 2.64
CA ARG A 123 -11.59 8.91 1.66
C ARG A 123 -12.08 10.32 1.92
N GLU A 124 -12.51 10.63 3.14
CA GLU A 124 -12.98 11.95 3.56
C GLU A 124 -11.92 13.02 3.29
N ARG A 125 -10.66 12.75 3.63
CA ARG A 125 -9.54 13.66 3.37
C ARG A 125 -9.31 13.87 1.87
N CYS A 126 -9.40 12.82 1.07
CA CYS A 126 -9.28 12.89 -0.39
C CYS A 126 -10.45 13.67 -1.01
N GLU A 127 -11.67 13.49 -0.51
CA GLU A 127 -12.87 14.19 -0.99
C GLU A 127 -12.83 15.67 -0.63
N ALA A 128 -12.47 16.00 0.61
CA ALA A 128 -12.26 17.38 1.04
C ALA A 128 -11.18 18.08 0.21
N GLY A 129 -10.05 17.40 -0.05
CA GLY A 129 -9.01 17.93 -0.92
C GLY A 129 -9.45 18.15 -2.36
N ARG A 130 -10.27 17.25 -2.93
CA ARG A 130 -10.85 17.41 -4.28
C ARG A 130 -11.91 18.54 -4.31
N ALA A 131 -12.70 18.67 -3.27
CA ALA A 131 -13.68 19.75 -3.14
C ALA A 131 -12.98 21.12 -3.08
N ALA A 132 -11.96 21.26 -2.23
CA ALA A 132 -11.15 22.48 -2.14
C ALA A 132 -10.46 22.82 -3.47
N ALA A 133 -9.92 21.82 -4.17
CA ALA A 133 -9.30 22.02 -5.47
C ALA A 133 -10.29 22.49 -6.55
N ARG A 134 -11.53 21.93 -6.56
CA ARG A 134 -12.62 22.36 -7.45
C ARG A 134 -13.07 23.79 -7.16
N ALA A 135 -13.27 24.10 -5.89
CA ALA A 135 -13.67 25.44 -5.47
C ALA A 135 -12.63 26.50 -5.86
N SER A 136 -11.35 26.22 -5.60
CA SER A 136 -10.24 27.10 -5.98
C SER A 136 -10.15 27.28 -7.51
N LEU A 137 -10.29 26.19 -8.27
CA LEU A 137 -10.26 26.24 -9.73
C LEU A 137 -11.41 27.10 -10.27
N ALA A 138 -12.61 26.98 -9.73
CA ALA A 138 -13.77 27.79 -10.09
C ALA A 138 -13.59 29.27 -9.75
N ALA A 139 -12.98 29.58 -8.60
CA ALA A 139 -12.83 30.96 -8.13
C ALA A 139 -11.68 31.71 -8.81
N ILE A 140 -10.53 31.09 -9.03
CA ILE A 140 -9.30 31.77 -9.46
C ILE A 140 -8.60 31.09 -10.67
N GLY A 141 -9.25 30.13 -11.32
CA GLY A 141 -8.68 29.41 -12.48
C GLY A 141 -7.49 28.49 -12.18
N LYS A 142 -7.18 28.31 -10.91
CA LYS A 142 -6.08 27.43 -10.44
C LYS A 142 -6.49 26.68 -9.19
N THR A 143 -6.04 25.43 -9.05
CA THR A 143 -6.22 24.68 -7.80
C THR A 143 -5.42 25.32 -6.67
N HIS A 144 -5.72 25.00 -5.42
CA HIS A 144 -4.94 25.43 -4.24
C HIS A 144 -3.45 25.02 -4.30
N ARG A 145 -3.09 24.08 -5.20
CA ARG A 145 -1.71 23.66 -5.49
C ARG A 145 -1.14 24.29 -6.77
N GLY A 146 -1.78 25.34 -7.29
CA GLY A 146 -1.32 26.08 -8.46
C GLY A 146 -1.52 25.41 -9.84
N LYS A 147 -2.20 24.26 -9.90
CA LYS A 147 -2.47 23.55 -11.17
C LYS A 147 -3.67 24.17 -11.90
N ALA A 148 -3.58 24.29 -13.21
CA ALA A 148 -4.66 24.79 -14.08
C ALA A 148 -5.81 23.78 -14.29
N SER A 149 -5.65 22.52 -13.87
CA SER A 149 -6.67 21.48 -13.98
C SER A 149 -6.59 20.47 -12.84
N LEU A 150 -7.66 19.69 -12.64
CA LEU A 150 -7.73 18.63 -11.61
C LEU A 150 -7.09 17.30 -12.09
N GLY A 151 -6.83 17.17 -13.40
CA GLY A 151 -6.30 15.95 -13.98
C GLY A 151 -4.79 15.99 -14.20
N ARG A 152 -4.29 14.92 -14.83
CA ARG A 152 -2.92 14.89 -15.34
C ARG A 152 -2.79 16.00 -16.41
N PRO A 153 -1.71 16.79 -16.40
CA PRO A 153 -1.47 17.77 -17.45
C PRO A 153 -1.53 17.11 -18.84
N MET A 154 -2.05 17.84 -19.82
CA MET A 154 -2.02 17.36 -21.19
C MET A 154 -0.57 17.20 -21.63
N ALA A 155 -0.27 16.14 -22.36
CA ALA A 155 1.09 15.85 -22.80
C ALA A 155 1.57 16.78 -23.92
N ALA A 156 0.63 17.37 -24.66
CA ALA A 156 0.83 18.38 -25.67
C ALA A 156 -0.46 19.19 -25.86
N ASP A 157 -0.40 20.33 -26.52
CA ASP A 157 -1.60 21.09 -26.88
C ASP A 157 -2.42 20.29 -27.91
N ALA A 158 -3.69 20.01 -27.57
CA ALA A 158 -4.55 19.18 -28.40
C ALA A 158 -4.87 19.84 -29.75
N SER A 159 -5.04 21.17 -29.77
CA SER A 159 -5.34 21.92 -30.99
C SER A 159 -4.15 21.89 -31.95
N GLU A 160 -2.96 22.09 -31.45
CA GLU A 160 -1.72 22.01 -32.22
C GLU A 160 -1.49 20.61 -32.82
N VAL A 161 -1.66 19.57 -31.99
CA VAL A 161 -1.53 18.16 -32.43
C VAL A 161 -2.51 17.83 -33.58
N VAL A 162 -3.77 18.27 -33.43
CA VAL A 162 -4.81 18.00 -34.44
C VAL A 162 -4.58 18.80 -35.72
N SER A 163 -4.22 20.08 -35.61
CA SER A 163 -3.92 20.95 -36.78
C SER A 163 -2.72 20.42 -37.57
N TRP A 164 -1.62 20.14 -36.87
CA TRP A 164 -0.42 19.59 -37.50
C TRP A 164 -0.71 18.27 -38.22
N ARG A 165 -1.49 17.39 -37.62
CA ARG A 165 -1.87 16.12 -38.24
C ARG A 165 -2.70 16.32 -39.52
N LYS A 166 -3.66 17.27 -39.51
CA LYS A 166 -4.50 17.58 -40.66
C LYS A 166 -3.69 18.18 -41.79
N GLU A 167 -2.86 19.17 -41.52
CA GLU A 167 -2.02 19.87 -42.53
C GLU A 167 -1.03 18.90 -43.21
N ARG A 168 -0.40 18.04 -42.45
CA ARG A 168 0.59 17.07 -42.94
C ARG A 168 0.00 15.77 -43.46
N LYS A 169 -1.33 15.58 -43.32
CA LYS A 169 -2.03 14.29 -43.59
C LYS A 169 -1.34 13.11 -42.94
N ALA A 170 -0.76 13.36 -41.73
CA ALA A 170 0.05 12.40 -41.01
C ALA A 170 -0.81 11.30 -40.39
N SER A 171 -0.26 10.07 -40.28
CA SER A 171 -0.88 8.98 -39.55
C SER A 171 -0.84 9.25 -38.04
N ILE A 172 -1.70 8.58 -37.28
CA ILE A 172 -1.71 8.70 -35.79
C ILE A 172 -0.34 8.35 -35.21
N ARG A 173 0.34 7.38 -35.79
CA ARG A 173 1.67 6.94 -35.32
C ARG A 173 2.73 7.98 -35.55
N GLN A 174 2.77 8.56 -36.78
CA GLN A 174 3.68 9.64 -37.11
C GLN A 174 3.44 10.90 -36.26
N THR A 175 2.18 11.22 -35.97
CA THR A 175 1.83 12.33 -35.08
C THR A 175 2.30 12.08 -33.66
N ALA A 176 2.12 10.86 -33.14
CA ALA A 176 2.58 10.46 -31.82
C ALA A 176 4.11 10.56 -31.68
N GLU A 177 4.83 10.14 -32.71
CA GLU A 177 6.29 10.19 -32.81
C GLU A 177 6.81 11.64 -32.86
N HIS A 178 6.18 12.50 -33.68
CA HIS A 178 6.55 13.91 -33.82
C HIS A 178 6.39 14.70 -32.50
N PHE A 179 5.29 14.51 -31.80
CA PHE A 179 5.03 15.21 -30.52
C PHE A 179 5.56 14.51 -29.29
N GLY A 180 6.19 13.33 -29.40
CA GLY A 180 6.69 12.54 -28.27
C GLY A 180 5.59 12.09 -27.30
N ILE A 181 4.36 11.88 -27.80
CA ILE A 181 3.19 11.50 -27.01
C ILE A 181 2.68 10.11 -27.39
N SER A 182 1.85 9.52 -26.51
CA SER A 182 1.30 8.19 -26.81
C SER A 182 0.29 8.23 -27.97
N VAL A 183 0.22 7.13 -28.73
CA VAL A 183 -0.81 6.89 -29.76
C VAL A 183 -2.23 7.10 -29.23
N MET A 184 -2.47 6.70 -27.97
CA MET A 184 -3.76 6.91 -27.30
C MET A 184 -4.06 8.38 -27.03
N SER A 185 -3.05 9.19 -26.71
CA SER A 185 -3.21 10.64 -26.55
C SER A 185 -3.64 11.30 -27.87
N VAL A 186 -2.99 10.95 -28.98
CA VAL A 186 -3.37 11.46 -30.33
C VAL A 186 -4.79 11.07 -30.70
N LYS A 187 -5.18 9.78 -30.46
CA LYS A 187 -6.55 9.31 -30.74
C LYS A 187 -7.58 10.10 -29.94
N ARG A 188 -7.33 10.34 -28.63
CA ARG A 188 -8.22 11.14 -27.77
C ARG A 188 -8.35 12.57 -28.27
N TYR A 189 -7.25 13.25 -28.56
CA TYR A 189 -7.28 14.63 -29.06
C TYR A 189 -8.05 14.76 -30.37
N CYS A 190 -7.89 13.78 -31.27
CA CYS A 190 -8.65 13.77 -32.52
C CYS A 190 -10.15 13.49 -32.32
N ALA A 191 -10.51 12.63 -31.35
CA ALA A 191 -11.90 12.34 -31.02
C ALA A 191 -12.60 13.55 -30.37
N ASP A 192 -11.92 14.21 -29.42
CA ASP A 192 -12.44 15.41 -28.75
C ASP A 192 -12.65 16.57 -29.74
N ALA A 193 -11.76 16.71 -30.74
CA ALA A 193 -11.86 17.71 -31.79
C ALA A 193 -12.96 17.42 -32.85
N LEU A 194 -13.51 16.22 -32.91
CA LEU A 194 -14.64 15.85 -33.76
C LEU A 194 -15.98 16.03 -33.05
N ALA A 195 -15.96 16.11 -31.71
CA ALA A 195 -17.15 16.26 -30.88
C ALA A 195 -17.43 17.73 -30.48
N ALA A 196 -16.52 18.65 -30.78
CA ALA A 196 -16.62 20.10 -30.56
C ALA A 196 -17.00 20.85 -31.86
#